data_eee8de4f333a39e72521bdad65746adf
#
_entry.id   eee8de4f333a39e72521bdad65746adf
#
_cell.length_a   1.000
_cell.length_b   1.000
_cell.length_c   1.000
_cell.angle_alpha   90.00
_cell.angle_beta   90.00
_cell.angle_gamma   90.00
#
_symmetry.space_group_name_H-M   'P 1'
#
loop_
_entity.id
_entity.type
_entity.pdbx_description
1 polymer ?
#
loop_
_entity_poly.entity_id
_entity_poly.type
_entity_poly.pdbx_seq_one_letter_code
_entity_poly.pdbx_strand_id
1 'polypeptide(L)'
;SDAKFYSGSSFEKSKWDNLIIFDAVFHNDISFKNAIFSGETHFTGSNFKKSVSFYSANFQGDLYAKRLQICGPSDFSAALFESNAYFNSSEFHTDLRGREEDIDWNKNDITKFWGTNFKNKDTSKTADFCDTCFHGYTDFKGSIFEISALFRESKFMHGSNFHRTEFTLADFKGTHFNRGTNFQNSTFSRQAYFVYSKGLLGYETFMGAKFSYSGNYDFDL
;
A
#
# COMPACT_ATOMS: atom_id res chain seq x y z
N SER A 1 -5.29 -24.98 -7.54
CA SER A 1 -4.30 -25.91 -6.98
C SER A 1 -3.26 -25.09 -6.24
N ASP A 2 -3.14 -25.31 -4.96
CA ASP A 2 -2.29 -24.56 -4.05
C ASP A 2 -0.80 -24.81 -4.37
N ALA A 3 -0.23 -23.97 -5.22
CA ALA A 3 1.20 -24.05 -5.49
C ALA A 3 1.98 -23.63 -4.22
N LYS A 4 3.00 -24.40 -3.85
CA LYS A 4 3.84 -24.12 -2.70
C LYS A 4 5.28 -23.93 -3.12
N PHE A 5 5.86 -22.81 -2.73
CA PHE A 5 7.25 -22.46 -3.01
C PHE A 5 8.05 -22.51 -1.71
N TYR A 6 8.96 -23.48 -1.57
CA TYR A 6 9.71 -23.74 -0.34
C TYR A 6 11.12 -23.17 -0.30
N SER A 7 11.69 -22.80 -1.45
CA SER A 7 12.99 -22.13 -1.51
C SER A 7 12.82 -20.63 -1.63
N GLY A 8 13.71 -19.84 -1.03
CA GLY A 8 13.82 -18.44 -1.31
C GLY A 8 14.13 -18.23 -2.80
N SER A 9 13.45 -17.28 -3.44
CA SER A 9 13.62 -17.06 -4.85
C SER A 9 13.86 -15.58 -5.13
N SER A 10 14.86 -15.33 -5.97
CA SER A 10 15.11 -13.99 -6.50
C SER A 10 14.72 -13.93 -7.96
N PHE A 11 13.78 -13.06 -8.24
CA PHE A 11 13.32 -12.70 -9.58
C PHE A 11 13.72 -11.24 -9.91
N GLU A 12 14.84 -10.80 -9.34
CA GLU A 12 15.32 -9.43 -9.53
C GLU A 12 15.62 -9.15 -11.00
N LYS A 13 15.19 -7.96 -11.47
CA LYS A 13 15.37 -7.52 -12.87
C LYS A 13 14.72 -8.45 -13.91
N SER A 14 13.84 -9.36 -13.49
CA SER A 14 13.08 -10.22 -14.40
C SER A 14 12.05 -9.44 -15.20
N LYS A 15 11.64 -10.01 -16.33
CA LYS A 15 10.56 -9.47 -17.16
C LYS A 15 9.47 -10.51 -17.31
N TRP A 16 8.24 -10.08 -17.10
CA TRP A 16 7.05 -10.91 -17.15
C TRP A 16 6.01 -10.26 -18.06
N ASP A 17 5.57 -10.95 -19.10
CA ASP A 17 4.49 -10.44 -19.95
C ASP A 17 3.16 -10.55 -19.21
N ASN A 18 2.89 -11.72 -18.64
CA ASN A 18 1.81 -11.95 -17.67
C ASN A 18 2.32 -12.89 -16.59
N LEU A 19 2.06 -12.54 -15.32
CA LEU A 19 2.37 -13.40 -14.19
C LEU A 19 1.07 -13.77 -13.49
N ILE A 20 0.66 -15.02 -13.58
CA ILE A 20 -0.61 -15.48 -13.02
C ILE A 20 -0.34 -16.51 -11.92
N ILE A 21 -0.54 -16.09 -10.67
CA ILE A 21 -0.35 -16.91 -9.48
C ILE A 21 -1.57 -16.71 -8.57
N PHE A 22 -2.39 -17.74 -8.42
CA PHE A 22 -3.55 -17.73 -7.53
C PHE A 22 -3.35 -18.68 -6.36
N ASP A 23 -3.76 -18.25 -5.16
CA ASP A 23 -3.85 -19.07 -3.96
C ASP A 23 -2.54 -19.82 -3.65
N ALA A 24 -1.39 -19.22 -3.97
CA ALA A 24 -0.07 -19.80 -3.78
C ALA A 24 0.49 -19.48 -2.40
N VAL A 25 1.34 -20.37 -1.87
CA VAL A 25 2.02 -20.16 -0.60
C VAL A 25 3.53 -20.09 -0.83
N PHE A 26 4.12 -18.96 -0.49
CA PHE A 26 5.55 -18.72 -0.53
C PHE A 26 6.12 -18.83 0.90
N HIS A 27 6.92 -19.85 1.15
CA HIS A 27 7.41 -20.16 2.50
C HIS A 27 8.66 -19.38 2.89
N ASN A 28 9.36 -18.80 1.93
CA ASN A 28 10.61 -18.05 2.16
C ASN A 28 10.56 -16.67 1.53
N ASP A 29 11.62 -15.90 1.74
CA ASP A 29 11.74 -14.55 1.18
C ASP A 29 11.73 -14.58 -0.34
N ILE A 30 11.02 -13.63 -0.92
CA ILE A 30 10.88 -13.47 -2.37
C ILE A 30 11.31 -12.06 -2.77
N SER A 31 12.10 -11.95 -3.82
CA SER A 31 12.49 -10.66 -4.36
C SER A 31 12.10 -10.51 -5.82
N PHE A 32 11.33 -9.47 -6.10
CA PHE A 32 11.01 -8.97 -7.43
C PHE A 32 11.60 -7.57 -7.65
N LYS A 33 12.71 -7.24 -6.98
CA LYS A 33 13.34 -5.92 -7.11
C LYS A 33 13.67 -5.61 -8.57
N ASN A 34 13.29 -4.39 -9.01
CA ASN A 34 13.52 -3.93 -10.38
C ASN A 34 12.90 -4.83 -11.46
N ALA A 35 11.95 -5.70 -11.11
CA ALA A 35 11.24 -6.52 -12.10
C ALA A 35 10.29 -5.66 -12.92
N ILE A 36 10.02 -6.09 -14.15
CA ILE A 36 9.07 -5.44 -15.07
C ILE A 36 7.94 -6.42 -15.35
N PHE A 37 6.72 -5.99 -15.08
CA PHE A 37 5.48 -6.72 -15.36
C PHE A 37 4.73 -5.98 -16.46
N SER A 38 4.90 -6.42 -17.70
CA SER A 38 4.37 -5.73 -18.89
C SER A 38 2.86 -5.94 -19.08
N GLY A 39 2.34 -7.09 -18.68
CA GLY A 39 0.93 -7.43 -18.72
C GLY A 39 0.31 -7.56 -17.33
N GLU A 40 -0.81 -8.25 -17.27
CA GLU A 40 -1.52 -8.47 -15.98
C GLU A 40 -0.68 -9.30 -15.01
N THR A 41 -0.71 -8.89 -13.75
CA THR A 41 -0.02 -9.61 -12.66
C THR A 41 -1.04 -10.02 -11.61
N HIS A 42 -1.11 -11.31 -11.30
CA HIS A 42 -2.07 -11.87 -10.35
C HIS A 42 -1.36 -12.54 -9.18
N PHE A 43 -1.64 -12.06 -7.96
CA PHE A 43 -1.28 -12.69 -6.69
C PHE A 43 -2.51 -12.91 -5.80
N THR A 44 -3.72 -12.88 -6.39
CA THR A 44 -4.98 -12.99 -5.65
C THR A 44 -5.03 -14.24 -4.78
N GLY A 45 -5.36 -14.07 -3.50
CA GLY A 45 -5.45 -15.16 -2.51
C GLY A 45 -4.11 -15.75 -2.07
N SER A 46 -3.00 -15.26 -2.62
CA SER A 46 -1.67 -15.81 -2.30
C SER A 46 -1.19 -15.39 -0.91
N ASN A 47 -0.27 -16.18 -0.35
CA ASN A 47 0.26 -15.97 0.99
C ASN A 47 1.79 -16.00 0.98
N PHE A 48 2.40 -14.87 1.31
CA PHE A 48 3.84 -14.73 1.53
C PHE A 48 4.12 -14.89 3.02
N LYS A 49 4.67 -16.04 3.43
CA LYS A 49 4.95 -16.37 4.85
C LYS A 49 6.15 -15.61 5.42
N LYS A 50 6.96 -15.01 4.57
CA LYS A 50 8.15 -14.24 4.89
C LYS A 50 8.12 -12.90 4.16
N SER A 51 9.26 -12.25 4.03
CA SER A 51 9.34 -10.97 3.35
C SER A 51 9.11 -11.08 1.83
N VAL A 52 8.56 -10.01 1.27
CA VAL A 52 8.49 -9.84 -0.18
C VAL A 52 8.95 -8.44 -0.55
N SER A 53 9.77 -8.34 -1.60
CA SER A 53 10.23 -7.06 -2.09
C SER A 53 9.85 -6.86 -3.56
N PHE A 54 9.15 -5.76 -3.81
CA PHE A 54 8.86 -5.18 -5.12
C PHE A 54 9.56 -3.82 -5.28
N TYR A 55 10.68 -3.61 -4.55
CA TYR A 55 11.43 -2.36 -4.63
C TYR A 55 11.76 -1.98 -6.07
N SER A 56 11.37 -0.78 -6.50
CA SER A 56 11.54 -0.28 -7.86
C SER A 56 10.99 -1.20 -8.97
N ALA A 57 10.02 -2.06 -8.65
CA ALA A 57 9.32 -2.85 -9.67
C ALA A 57 8.42 -1.96 -10.53
N ASN A 58 8.25 -2.32 -11.79
CA ASN A 58 7.36 -1.61 -12.73
C ASN A 58 6.20 -2.52 -13.15
N PHE A 59 4.99 -2.16 -12.75
CA PHE A 59 3.74 -2.81 -13.14
C PHE A 59 3.06 -1.98 -14.23
N GLN A 60 3.25 -2.37 -15.48
CA GLN A 60 2.70 -1.68 -16.66
C GLN A 60 1.23 -2.08 -16.90
N GLY A 61 0.87 -3.33 -16.61
CA GLY A 61 -0.50 -3.83 -16.61
C GLY A 61 -1.15 -3.77 -15.22
N ASP A 62 -2.39 -4.24 -15.14
CA ASP A 62 -3.13 -4.28 -13.88
C ASP A 62 -2.50 -5.28 -12.90
N LEU A 63 -2.38 -4.87 -11.62
CA LEU A 63 -2.02 -5.75 -10.53
C LEU A 63 -3.27 -6.19 -9.76
N TYR A 64 -3.51 -7.49 -9.71
CA TYR A 64 -4.56 -8.12 -8.91
C TYR A 64 -3.94 -8.83 -7.70
N ALA A 65 -3.93 -8.15 -6.57
CA ALA A 65 -3.41 -8.64 -5.30
C ALA A 65 -4.50 -8.71 -4.21
N LYS A 66 -5.74 -9.02 -4.64
CA LYS A 66 -6.90 -9.11 -3.74
C LYS A 66 -6.76 -10.29 -2.79
N ARG A 67 -7.17 -10.12 -1.53
CA ARG A 67 -7.07 -11.14 -0.49
C ARG A 67 -5.64 -11.69 -0.34
N LEU A 68 -4.65 -10.84 -0.65
CA LEU A 68 -3.24 -11.14 -0.47
C LEU A 68 -2.91 -11.15 1.03
N GLN A 69 -2.15 -12.14 1.47
CA GLN A 69 -1.61 -12.15 2.83
C GLN A 69 -0.08 -12.05 2.77
N ILE A 70 0.47 -11.07 3.47
CA ILE A 70 1.92 -10.94 3.64
C ILE A 70 2.21 -10.99 5.14
N CYS A 71 2.88 -12.07 5.58
CA CYS A 71 3.14 -12.32 6.99
C CYS A 71 4.48 -11.77 7.48
N GLY A 72 5.28 -11.21 6.60
CA GLY A 72 6.55 -10.57 6.91
C GLY A 72 6.64 -9.16 6.31
N PRO A 73 7.80 -8.50 6.42
CA PRO A 73 8.03 -7.20 5.83
C PRO A 73 7.73 -7.16 4.33
N SER A 74 7.10 -6.09 3.87
CA SER A 74 6.83 -5.89 2.45
C SER A 74 7.34 -4.54 1.97
N ASP A 75 8.02 -4.55 0.82
CA ASP A 75 8.67 -3.35 0.30
C ASP A 75 8.24 -3.07 -1.15
N PHE A 76 7.38 -2.09 -1.32
CA PHE A 76 6.95 -1.53 -2.61
C PHE A 76 7.58 -0.15 -2.86
N SER A 77 8.63 0.22 -2.11
CA SER A 77 9.23 1.54 -2.25
C SER A 77 9.75 1.78 -3.67
N ALA A 78 9.56 2.98 -4.17
CA ALA A 78 9.90 3.39 -5.53
C ALA A 78 9.27 2.52 -6.64
N ALA A 79 8.30 1.66 -6.34
CA ALA A 79 7.58 0.92 -7.37
C ALA A 79 6.72 1.88 -8.21
N LEU A 80 6.54 1.52 -9.47
CA LEU A 80 5.70 2.24 -10.43
C LEU A 80 4.52 1.36 -10.83
N PHE A 81 3.33 1.86 -10.64
CA PHE A 81 2.08 1.26 -11.11
C PHE A 81 1.48 2.14 -12.20
N GLU A 82 1.54 1.65 -13.43
CA GLU A 82 1.07 2.39 -14.62
C GLU A 82 -0.40 2.05 -14.98
N SER A 83 -1.04 1.18 -14.21
CA SER A 83 -2.45 0.80 -14.38
C SER A 83 -3.12 0.60 -13.02
N ASN A 84 -4.22 -0.17 -12.95
CA ASN A 84 -4.88 -0.43 -11.67
C ASN A 84 -4.00 -1.27 -10.74
N ALA A 85 -4.10 -0.99 -9.44
CA ALA A 85 -3.47 -1.81 -8.41
C ALA A 85 -4.52 -2.18 -7.35
N TYR A 86 -4.95 -3.43 -7.33
CA TYR A 86 -6.01 -3.93 -6.46
C TYR A 86 -5.41 -4.72 -5.29
N PHE A 87 -5.40 -4.11 -4.10
CA PHE A 87 -4.99 -4.73 -2.84
C PHE A 87 -6.17 -4.94 -1.89
N ASN A 88 -7.39 -4.79 -2.37
CA ASN A 88 -8.58 -4.82 -1.51
C ASN A 88 -8.73 -6.17 -0.79
N SER A 89 -9.24 -6.11 0.44
CA SER A 89 -9.41 -7.23 1.37
C SER A 89 -8.11 -7.99 1.67
N SER A 90 -6.95 -7.31 1.60
CA SER A 90 -5.63 -7.90 1.87
C SER A 90 -5.18 -7.66 3.30
N GLU A 91 -4.25 -8.46 3.77
CA GLU A 91 -3.66 -8.38 5.10
C GLU A 91 -2.14 -8.26 5.01
N PHE A 92 -1.62 -7.19 5.54
CA PHE A 92 -0.18 -6.92 5.66
C PHE A 92 0.21 -7.08 7.13
N HIS A 93 0.80 -8.22 7.46
CA HIS A 93 1.33 -8.49 8.78
C HIS A 93 2.82 -8.16 8.78
N THR A 94 3.25 -7.50 9.84
CA THR A 94 4.67 -7.46 10.19
C THR A 94 4.86 -8.37 11.39
N ASP A 95 5.91 -9.17 11.44
CA ASP A 95 6.17 -10.08 12.56
C ASP A 95 6.62 -9.26 13.79
N LEU A 96 5.67 -8.65 14.47
CA LEU A 96 5.89 -7.91 15.71
C LEU A 96 6.07 -8.88 16.88
N ARG A 97 7.06 -9.80 16.81
CA ARG A 97 7.42 -10.69 17.93
C ARG A 97 8.24 -9.95 19.00
N GLY A 98 7.93 -8.69 19.27
CA GLY A 98 8.53 -7.87 20.30
C GLY A 98 7.48 -7.11 21.08
N ARG A 99 7.82 -6.69 22.31
CA ARG A 99 6.99 -5.73 23.03
C ARG A 99 6.97 -4.44 22.23
N GLU A 100 5.84 -3.71 22.25
CA GLU A 100 5.67 -2.44 21.53
C GLU A 100 6.78 -1.40 21.80
N GLU A 101 7.48 -1.53 22.93
CA GLU A 101 8.59 -0.68 23.39
C GLU A 101 9.89 -0.93 22.59
N ASP A 102 10.02 -2.09 21.95
CA ASP A 102 11.21 -2.52 21.22
C ASP A 102 11.08 -2.31 19.69
N ILE A 103 10.04 -1.65 19.21
CA ILE A 103 9.84 -1.41 17.78
C ILE A 103 10.87 -0.37 17.32
N ASP A 104 11.96 -0.85 16.79
CA ASP A 104 12.90 -0.02 16.04
C ASP A 104 12.28 0.31 14.67
N TRP A 105 11.64 1.47 14.59
CA TRP A 105 11.03 2.01 13.37
C TRP A 105 12.00 2.14 12.19
N ASN A 106 13.29 1.98 12.44
CA ASN A 106 14.34 1.95 11.41
C ASN A 106 14.64 0.53 10.92
N LYS A 107 14.11 -0.50 11.56
CA LYS A 107 14.27 -1.90 11.16
C LYS A 107 13.12 -2.40 10.29
N ASN A 108 13.41 -3.38 9.52
CA ASN A 108 12.72 -3.98 8.37
C ASN A 108 11.27 -4.49 8.56
N ASP A 109 10.62 -4.23 9.70
CA ASP A 109 9.30 -4.77 10.02
C ASP A 109 8.15 -3.81 9.64
N ILE A 110 8.27 -3.19 8.48
CA ILE A 110 7.36 -2.15 7.99
C ILE A 110 6.80 -2.56 6.63
N THR A 111 5.53 -2.26 6.40
CA THR A 111 4.97 -2.24 5.05
C THR A 111 5.33 -0.92 4.39
N LYS A 112 6.18 -0.97 3.36
CA LYS A 112 6.73 0.24 2.72
C LYS A 112 6.13 0.46 1.35
N PHE A 113 5.54 1.64 1.15
CA PHE A 113 5.18 2.22 -0.14
C PHE A 113 5.92 3.56 -0.35
N TRP A 114 7.09 3.75 0.27
CA TRP A 114 7.81 5.02 0.23
C TRP A 114 8.20 5.41 -1.21
N GLY A 115 7.78 6.60 -1.62
CA GLY A 115 8.05 7.10 -2.97
C GLY A 115 7.44 6.25 -4.08
N THR A 116 6.43 5.44 -3.76
CA THR A 116 5.69 4.64 -4.75
C THR A 116 4.87 5.57 -5.65
N ASN A 117 4.83 5.27 -6.93
CA ASN A 117 4.13 6.09 -7.89
C ASN A 117 3.00 5.29 -8.56
N PHE A 118 1.76 5.71 -8.32
CA PHE A 118 0.55 5.20 -8.97
C PHE A 118 0.14 6.19 -10.05
N LYS A 119 0.60 5.93 -11.29
CA LYS A 119 0.57 6.89 -12.38
C LYS A 119 -0.20 6.37 -13.58
N ASN A 120 -1.23 7.10 -13.96
CA ASN A 120 -1.90 6.89 -15.24
C ASN A 120 -2.62 8.19 -15.66
N LYS A 121 -2.61 8.47 -16.97
CA LYS A 121 -3.37 9.60 -17.54
C LYS A 121 -4.88 9.36 -17.52
N ASP A 122 -5.30 8.09 -17.48
CA ASP A 122 -6.70 7.70 -17.35
C ASP A 122 -7.12 7.78 -15.88
N THR A 123 -7.88 8.80 -15.53
CA THR A 123 -8.37 9.04 -14.15
C THR A 123 -9.44 8.03 -13.69
N SER A 124 -9.89 7.13 -14.56
CA SER A 124 -10.76 6.00 -14.17
C SER A 124 -10.00 4.89 -13.48
N LYS A 125 -8.66 4.88 -13.55
CA LYS A 125 -7.81 3.90 -12.88
C LYS A 125 -7.77 4.13 -11.37
N THR A 126 -7.52 3.06 -10.63
CA THR A 126 -7.55 3.07 -9.16
C THR A 126 -6.37 2.32 -8.55
N ALA A 127 -5.89 2.84 -7.41
CA ALA A 127 -5.11 2.11 -6.42
C ALA A 127 -6.08 1.75 -5.28
N ASP A 128 -6.54 0.50 -5.25
CA ASP A 128 -7.63 0.04 -4.37
C ASP A 128 -7.08 -0.75 -3.19
N PHE A 129 -7.16 -0.14 -2.00
CA PHE A 129 -6.83 -0.71 -0.70
C PHE A 129 -8.07 -0.87 0.19
N CYS A 130 -9.28 -0.89 -0.38
CA CYS A 130 -10.50 -1.04 0.40
C CYS A 130 -10.49 -2.33 1.23
N ASP A 131 -11.03 -2.29 2.45
CA ASP A 131 -11.09 -3.42 3.40
C ASP A 131 -9.71 -4.04 3.73
N THR A 132 -8.63 -3.34 3.45
CA THR A 132 -7.26 -3.83 3.71
C THR A 132 -6.88 -3.61 5.17
N CYS A 133 -6.26 -4.61 5.80
CA CYS A 133 -5.75 -4.50 7.15
C CYS A 133 -4.21 -4.45 7.15
N PHE A 134 -3.67 -3.33 7.63
CA PHE A 134 -2.25 -3.14 7.87
C PHE A 134 -1.98 -3.36 9.35
N HIS A 135 -1.48 -4.54 9.72
CA HIS A 135 -1.22 -4.92 11.10
C HIS A 135 0.05 -4.27 11.68
N GLY A 136 0.96 -3.82 10.84
CA GLY A 136 2.16 -3.09 11.23
C GLY A 136 2.12 -1.61 10.85
N TYR A 137 3.23 -0.91 11.13
CA TYR A 137 3.40 0.45 10.63
C TYR A 137 3.46 0.47 9.10
N THR A 138 2.75 1.40 8.50
CA THR A 138 2.66 1.49 7.04
C THR A 138 3.17 2.85 6.56
N ASP A 139 4.14 2.86 5.67
CA ASP A 139 4.80 4.08 5.21
C ASP A 139 4.53 4.36 3.72
N PHE A 140 3.67 5.35 3.46
CA PHE A 140 3.38 5.93 2.15
C PHE A 140 4.11 7.26 1.91
N LYS A 141 5.11 7.60 2.73
CA LYS A 141 5.81 8.88 2.63
C LYS A 141 6.29 9.17 1.21
N GLY A 142 5.96 10.35 0.70
CA GLY A 142 6.40 10.82 -0.61
C GLY A 142 5.83 10.02 -1.78
N SER A 143 4.80 9.21 -1.58
CA SER A 143 4.10 8.52 -2.67
C SER A 143 3.24 9.47 -3.46
N ILE A 144 3.00 9.14 -4.73
CA ILE A 144 2.20 9.94 -5.65
C ILE A 144 1.05 9.08 -6.19
N PHE A 145 -0.18 9.53 -5.96
CA PHE A 145 -1.40 8.94 -6.48
C PHE A 145 -2.00 9.85 -7.53
N GLU A 146 -1.56 9.74 -8.79
CA GLU A 146 -2.17 10.45 -9.93
C GLU A 146 -3.55 9.88 -10.28
N ILE A 147 -3.82 8.63 -9.89
CA ILE A 147 -5.11 7.93 -10.00
C ILE A 147 -5.86 7.98 -8.66
N SER A 148 -7.09 7.46 -8.63
CA SER A 148 -7.87 7.42 -7.39
C SER A 148 -7.24 6.48 -6.36
N ALA A 149 -6.99 6.97 -5.15
CA ALA A 149 -6.51 6.20 -4.00
C ALA A 149 -7.70 5.86 -3.09
N LEU A 150 -8.06 4.58 -3.00
CA LEU A 150 -9.23 4.11 -2.25
C LEU A 150 -8.77 3.32 -1.03
N PHE A 151 -9.12 3.82 0.16
CA PHE A 151 -8.81 3.22 1.46
C PHE A 151 -10.07 2.97 2.30
N ARG A 152 -11.26 2.86 1.67
CA ARG A 152 -12.52 2.68 2.38
C ARG A 152 -12.46 1.47 3.31
N GLU A 153 -12.95 1.63 4.55
CA GLU A 153 -13.04 0.58 5.56
C GLU A 153 -11.69 -0.10 5.89
N SER A 154 -10.58 0.46 5.42
CA SER A 154 -9.25 -0.09 5.72
C SER A 154 -8.84 0.20 7.17
N LYS A 155 -7.90 -0.57 7.69
CA LYS A 155 -7.45 -0.49 9.09
C LYS A 155 -5.93 -0.37 9.15
N PHE A 156 -5.45 0.71 9.78
CA PHE A 156 -4.03 0.92 10.11
C PHE A 156 -3.84 0.69 11.61
N MET A 157 -3.39 -0.51 11.99
CA MET A 157 -3.40 -0.94 13.39
C MET A 157 -2.27 -0.32 14.24
N HIS A 158 -1.13 0.02 13.64
CA HIS A 158 0.05 0.52 14.36
C HIS A 158 0.59 1.86 13.84
N GLY A 159 -0.26 2.62 13.15
CA GLY A 159 0.08 3.92 12.62
C GLY A 159 0.39 3.92 11.12
N SER A 160 0.30 5.10 10.53
CA SER A 160 0.50 5.28 9.10
C SER A 160 1.16 6.62 8.80
N ASN A 161 2.00 6.64 7.79
CA ASN A 161 2.73 7.82 7.38
C ASN A 161 2.42 8.17 5.93
N PHE A 162 1.70 9.26 5.76
CA PHE A 162 1.40 9.86 4.47
C PHE A 162 2.11 11.22 4.29
N HIS A 163 3.23 11.43 5.03
CA HIS A 163 3.99 12.67 4.94
C HIS A 163 4.44 12.97 3.51
N ARG A 164 4.14 14.17 3.00
CA ARG A 164 4.44 14.58 1.62
C ARG A 164 3.87 13.65 0.54
N THR A 165 2.77 12.98 0.82
CA THR A 165 2.06 12.19 -0.18
C THR A 165 1.19 13.09 -1.03
N GLU A 166 1.16 12.84 -2.32
CA GLU A 166 0.33 13.61 -3.27
C GLU A 166 -0.86 12.74 -3.71
N PHE A 167 -2.07 13.27 -3.55
CA PHE A 167 -3.31 12.63 -3.95
C PHE A 167 -4.06 13.47 -4.98
N THR A 168 -4.47 12.84 -6.07
CA THR A 168 -5.47 13.44 -6.97
C THR A 168 -6.86 13.29 -6.36
N LEU A 169 -7.26 12.05 -6.05
CA LEU A 169 -8.46 11.74 -5.27
C LEU A 169 -8.07 10.76 -4.17
N ALA A 170 -8.51 11.03 -2.94
CA ALA A 170 -8.30 10.13 -1.81
C ALA A 170 -9.64 9.82 -1.13
N ASP A 171 -9.95 8.54 -0.94
CA ASP A 171 -11.16 8.12 -0.25
C ASP A 171 -10.81 7.26 0.97
N PHE A 172 -10.90 7.87 2.15
CA PHE A 172 -10.66 7.27 3.45
C PHE A 172 -11.96 7.04 4.24
N LYS A 173 -13.11 6.94 3.57
CA LYS A 173 -14.40 6.72 4.26
C LYS A 173 -14.34 5.47 5.12
N GLY A 174 -14.74 5.60 6.39
CA GLY A 174 -14.76 4.49 7.34
C GLY A 174 -13.39 3.92 7.70
N THR A 175 -12.29 4.54 7.28
CA THR A 175 -10.94 4.09 7.59
C THR A 175 -10.65 4.23 9.08
N HIS A 176 -10.06 3.21 9.69
CA HIS A 176 -9.63 3.22 11.07
C HIS A 176 -8.12 3.45 11.16
N PHE A 177 -7.73 4.56 11.76
CA PHE A 177 -6.35 4.91 12.05
C PHE A 177 -6.07 4.71 13.55
N ASN A 178 -5.47 3.58 13.92
CA ASN A 178 -5.02 3.37 15.27
C ASN A 178 -3.61 3.96 15.45
N ARG A 179 -3.33 4.66 16.53
CA ARG A 179 -1.99 5.13 16.90
C ARG A 179 -1.30 6.05 15.89
N GLY A 180 -1.86 7.19 15.67
CA GLY A 180 -1.20 8.29 14.97
C GLY A 180 -1.07 8.08 13.45
N THR A 181 -1.57 9.04 12.75
CA THR A 181 -1.48 9.11 11.29
C THR A 181 -0.88 10.44 10.93
N ASN A 182 0.05 10.43 10.00
CA ASN A 182 0.77 11.62 9.59
C ASN A 182 0.44 11.98 8.13
N PHE A 183 -0.35 13.01 7.93
CA PHE A 183 -0.60 13.65 6.62
C PHE A 183 0.13 14.99 6.48
N GLN A 184 1.15 15.26 7.29
CA GLN A 184 1.87 16.53 7.23
C GLN A 184 2.46 16.77 5.85
N ASN A 185 2.30 18.00 5.37
CA ASN A 185 2.78 18.44 4.05
C ASN A 185 2.27 17.62 2.86
N SER A 186 1.24 16.82 3.05
CA SER A 186 0.59 16.11 1.93
C SER A 186 -0.25 17.08 1.08
N THR A 187 -0.56 16.68 -0.15
CA THR A 187 -1.34 17.49 -1.09
C THR A 187 -2.55 16.69 -1.58
N PHE A 188 -3.73 17.29 -1.49
CA PHE A 188 -4.97 16.76 -2.03
C PHE A 188 -5.44 17.69 -3.16
N SER A 189 -5.23 17.27 -4.42
CA SER A 189 -5.41 18.12 -5.58
C SER A 189 -6.86 18.25 -6.04
N ARG A 190 -7.73 17.25 -5.75
CA ARG A 190 -9.14 17.28 -6.12
C ARG A 190 -10.03 16.97 -4.92
N GLN A 191 -10.28 15.69 -4.61
CA GLN A 191 -11.25 15.27 -3.60
C GLN A 191 -10.58 14.45 -2.52
N ALA A 192 -10.95 14.70 -1.27
CA ALA A 192 -10.53 13.88 -0.15
C ALA A 192 -11.75 13.63 0.78
N TYR A 193 -12.05 12.38 1.04
CA TYR A 193 -13.17 11.96 1.86
C TYR A 193 -12.65 11.27 3.12
N PHE A 194 -13.04 11.79 4.28
CA PHE A 194 -12.71 11.25 5.60
C PHE A 194 -13.96 10.94 6.44
N VAL A 195 -15.12 10.87 5.81
CA VAL A 195 -16.42 10.62 6.49
C VAL A 195 -16.35 9.28 7.22
N TYR A 196 -16.78 9.25 8.48
CA TYR A 196 -16.74 8.08 9.37
C TYR A 196 -15.36 7.49 9.60
N SER A 197 -14.29 8.18 9.21
CA SER A 197 -12.94 7.74 9.57
C SER A 197 -12.69 7.97 11.06
N LYS A 198 -11.89 7.11 11.69
CA LYS A 198 -11.60 7.16 13.13
C LYS A 198 -10.11 7.28 13.38
N GLY A 199 -9.76 7.95 14.49
CA GLY A 199 -8.37 8.03 14.95
C GLY A 199 -7.53 9.11 14.27
N LEU A 200 -8.14 10.04 13.54
CA LEU A 200 -7.50 11.26 13.03
C LEU A 200 -7.44 12.28 14.20
N LEU A 201 -6.49 12.10 15.11
CA LEU A 201 -6.38 12.90 16.31
C LEU A 201 -5.30 13.98 16.18
N GLY A 202 -5.69 15.22 16.49
CA GLY A 202 -4.80 16.35 16.66
C GLY A 202 -4.54 17.15 15.36
N TYR A 203 -4.35 18.47 15.57
CA TYR A 203 -4.05 19.40 14.46
C TYR A 203 -2.74 19.07 13.73
N GLU A 204 -1.83 18.37 14.40
CA GLU A 204 -0.54 17.98 13.82
C GLU A 204 -0.69 16.94 12.70
N THR A 205 -1.78 16.16 12.67
CA THR A 205 -2.04 15.14 11.65
C THR A 205 -1.97 15.73 10.23
N PHE A 206 -2.51 16.93 10.03
CA PHE A 206 -2.56 17.62 8.75
C PHE A 206 -1.69 18.89 8.68
N MET A 207 -0.73 19.08 9.57
CA MET A 207 0.10 20.29 9.58
C MET A 207 0.81 20.48 8.25
N GLY A 208 0.62 21.64 7.62
CA GLY A 208 1.18 21.95 6.28
C GLY A 208 0.54 21.17 5.12
N ALA A 209 -0.50 20.40 5.35
CA ALA A 209 -1.23 19.74 4.26
C ALA A 209 -1.95 20.80 3.39
N LYS A 210 -1.98 20.54 2.08
CA LYS A 210 -2.61 21.42 1.11
C LYS A 210 -3.84 20.74 0.53
N PHE A 211 -4.98 21.43 0.63
CA PHE A 211 -6.24 21.03 0.01
C PHE A 211 -6.56 22.03 -1.10
N SER A 212 -6.77 21.58 -2.34
CA SER A 212 -7.09 22.50 -3.42
C SER A 212 -8.47 23.09 -3.23
N TYR A 213 -8.64 24.37 -3.58
CA TYR A 213 -9.87 25.13 -3.32
C TYR A 213 -11.12 24.59 -4.05
N SER A 214 -10.94 23.73 -5.05
CA SER A 214 -12.03 23.13 -5.83
C SER A 214 -12.44 21.72 -5.35
N GLY A 215 -11.85 21.22 -4.28
CA GLY A 215 -12.14 19.88 -3.76
C GLY A 215 -13.35 19.86 -2.83
N ASN A 216 -14.18 18.82 -2.95
CA ASN A 216 -15.13 18.48 -1.90
C ASN A 216 -14.37 17.73 -0.80
N TYR A 217 -14.31 18.32 0.38
CA TYR A 217 -13.74 17.72 1.57
C TYR A 217 -14.88 17.39 2.51
N ASP A 218 -14.99 16.15 2.85
CA ASP A 218 -16.03 15.68 3.75
C ASP A 218 -15.36 15.08 4.99
N PHE A 219 -15.33 15.89 6.06
CA PHE A 219 -14.84 15.51 7.36
C PHE A 219 -16.05 15.41 8.29
N ASP A 220 -16.42 14.21 8.68
CA ASP A 220 -17.33 13.97 9.80
C ASP A 220 -16.42 13.44 10.94
N LEU A 221 -16.02 14.37 11.84
CA LEU A 221 -15.10 14.13 12.95
C LEU A 221 -15.84 13.75 14.22
#